data_4f1f43f3c3439bc3a4baf044a16b960f
#
_entry.id   4f1f43f3c3439bc3a4baf044a16b960f
#
_cell.length_a   1.000
_cell.length_b   1.000
_cell.length_c   1.000
_cell.angle_alpha   90.00
_cell.angle_beta   90.00
_cell.angle_gamma   90.00
#
_symmetry.space_group_name_H-M   'P 1'
#
loop_
_entity.id
_entity.type
_entity.pdbx_description
1 polymer ?
#
loop_
_entity_poly.entity_id
_entity_poly.type
_entity_poly.pdbx_seq_one_letter_code
_entity_poly.pdbx_strand_id
1 'polypeptide(L)'
;MVNLVALCGIGAEKILSNEIKFLGYKTTGRAPGRVMFSCDEDGMFRSNLCLRCADRIFLQLASFSATDFDALFDGIVAINWQDYFKKDVRVVIDKVRSYKSKLNSEHSIQSMAHKAIYTKLGKIWRMQVLPETGEVATVRIYIDNDEVLVLLDLSGKPLNRRGYRTDGGVVLALQPHWQGST
;
A
#
# COMPACT_ATOMS: atom_id res chain seq x y z
N MET A 1 -7.11 2.31 15.68
CA MET A 1 -7.75 2.01 14.38
C MET A 1 -6.81 2.44 13.28
N VAL A 2 -6.63 1.61 12.28
CA VAL A 2 -5.76 1.84 11.14
C VAL A 2 -6.58 1.92 9.85
N ASN A 3 -6.11 2.71 8.88
CA ASN A 3 -6.74 2.83 7.58
C ASN A 3 -6.00 1.94 6.57
N LEU A 4 -6.74 1.11 5.86
CA LEU A 4 -6.21 0.19 4.86
C LEU A 4 -6.78 0.50 3.48
N VAL A 5 -5.99 0.19 2.47
CA VAL A 5 -6.38 0.25 1.06
C VAL A 5 -6.17 -1.13 0.44
N ALA A 6 -7.24 -1.78 0.06
CA ALA A 6 -7.19 -3.05 -0.67
C ALA A 6 -7.31 -2.77 -2.17
N LEU A 7 -6.38 -3.29 -2.96
CA LEU A 7 -6.43 -3.23 -4.42
C LEU A 7 -7.14 -4.48 -4.97
N CYS A 8 -7.89 -4.28 -6.05
CA CYS A 8 -8.57 -5.36 -6.77
C CYS A 8 -8.60 -5.08 -8.28
N GLY A 9 -9.04 -6.04 -9.07
CA GLY A 9 -9.37 -5.81 -10.47
C GLY A 9 -10.46 -4.74 -10.61
N ILE A 10 -10.36 -3.91 -11.66
CA ILE A 10 -11.37 -2.90 -11.97
C ILE A 10 -12.71 -3.59 -12.21
N GLY A 11 -13.77 -3.13 -11.54
CA GLY A 11 -15.10 -3.73 -11.54
C GLY A 11 -15.38 -4.69 -10.37
N ALA A 12 -14.36 -5.13 -9.63
CA ALA A 12 -14.51 -6.00 -8.46
C ALA A 12 -14.68 -5.24 -7.14
N GLU A 13 -14.69 -3.90 -7.14
CA GLU A 13 -14.70 -3.07 -5.94
C GLU A 13 -15.94 -3.31 -5.07
N LYS A 14 -17.09 -3.57 -5.70
CA LYS A 14 -18.33 -3.87 -4.97
C LYS A 14 -18.24 -5.21 -4.24
N ILE A 15 -17.68 -6.22 -4.89
CA ILE A 15 -17.49 -7.56 -4.32
C ILE A 15 -16.51 -7.47 -3.16
N LEU A 16 -15.35 -6.85 -3.36
CA LEU A 16 -14.36 -6.63 -2.32
C LEU A 16 -14.92 -5.83 -1.13
N SER A 17 -15.72 -4.79 -1.39
CA SER A 17 -16.40 -4.03 -0.35
C SER A 17 -17.36 -4.89 0.48
N ASN A 18 -18.04 -5.86 -0.13
CA ASN A 18 -18.90 -6.80 0.59
C ASN A 18 -18.09 -7.80 1.43
N GLU A 19 -16.96 -8.30 0.91
CA GLU A 19 -16.05 -9.15 1.70
C GLU A 19 -15.52 -8.41 2.94
N ILE A 20 -15.10 -7.15 2.79
CA ILE A 20 -14.62 -6.31 3.89
C ILE A 20 -15.72 -6.13 4.95
N LYS A 21 -16.95 -5.85 4.52
CA LYS A 21 -18.10 -5.73 5.43
C LYS A 21 -18.44 -7.05 6.13
N PHE A 22 -18.32 -8.17 5.41
CA PHE A 22 -18.53 -9.51 5.99
C PHE A 22 -17.51 -9.83 7.10
N LEU A 23 -16.28 -9.32 6.99
CA LEU A 23 -15.28 -9.41 8.04
C LEU A 23 -15.57 -8.49 9.25
N GLY A 24 -16.61 -7.65 9.18
CA GLY A 24 -17.00 -6.72 10.23
C GLY A 24 -16.35 -5.34 10.13
N TYR A 25 -15.64 -5.02 9.03
CA TYR A 25 -14.94 -3.74 8.88
C TYR A 25 -15.76 -2.72 8.10
N LYS A 26 -15.54 -1.44 8.44
CA LYS A 26 -16.23 -0.32 7.82
C LYS A 26 -15.44 0.16 6.58
N THR A 27 -16.08 0.14 5.42
CA THR A 27 -15.53 0.77 4.21
C THR A 27 -15.66 2.29 4.32
N THR A 28 -14.56 3.01 4.07
CA THR A 28 -14.48 4.47 4.13
C THR A 28 -14.57 5.12 2.75
N GLY A 29 -14.22 4.38 1.69
CA GLY A 29 -14.30 4.88 0.32
C GLY A 29 -14.06 3.80 -0.73
N ARG A 30 -14.38 4.13 -1.99
CA ARG A 30 -14.11 3.31 -3.17
C ARG A 30 -13.63 4.20 -4.30
N ALA A 31 -12.64 3.71 -5.03
CA ALA A 31 -12.18 4.30 -6.29
C ALA A 31 -11.86 3.14 -7.27
N PRO A 32 -11.74 3.38 -8.57
CA PRO A 32 -11.44 2.34 -9.53
C PRO A 32 -10.23 1.50 -9.13
N GLY A 33 -10.43 0.17 -9.00
CA GLY A 33 -9.42 -0.80 -8.61
C GLY A 33 -9.01 -0.78 -7.13
N ARG A 34 -9.71 -0.06 -6.25
CA ARG A 34 -9.36 0.02 -4.82
C ARG A 34 -10.55 0.28 -3.91
N VAL A 35 -10.49 -0.28 -2.72
CA VAL A 35 -11.44 -0.06 -1.62
C VAL A 35 -10.69 0.36 -0.37
N MET A 36 -11.11 1.48 0.25
CA MET A 36 -10.56 1.99 1.49
C MET A 36 -11.45 1.55 2.65
N PHE A 37 -10.85 1.14 3.75
CA PHE A 37 -11.57 0.70 4.94
C PHE A 37 -10.73 0.90 6.21
N SER A 38 -11.40 0.89 7.36
CA SER A 38 -10.75 1.01 8.67
C SER A 38 -10.97 -0.26 9.47
N CYS A 39 -9.93 -0.68 10.19
CA CYS A 39 -9.97 -1.83 11.11
C CYS A 39 -9.08 -1.58 12.34
N ASP A 40 -9.02 -2.54 13.25
CA ASP A 40 -8.03 -2.62 14.32
C ASP A 40 -6.72 -3.25 13.81
N GLU A 41 -5.74 -3.40 14.70
CA GLU A 41 -4.44 -3.99 14.35
C GLU A 41 -4.57 -5.46 13.94
N ASP A 42 -5.41 -6.23 14.63
CA ASP A 42 -5.69 -7.63 14.25
C ASP A 42 -6.36 -7.72 12.88
N GLY A 43 -7.16 -6.72 12.54
CA GLY A 43 -7.80 -6.57 11.24
C GLY A 43 -6.83 -6.47 10.07
N MET A 44 -5.64 -5.94 10.27
CA MET A 44 -4.59 -5.92 9.23
C MET A 44 -4.21 -7.34 8.81
N PHE A 45 -3.92 -8.20 9.80
CA PHE A 45 -3.55 -9.60 9.54
C PHE A 45 -4.73 -10.40 8.99
N ARG A 46 -5.90 -10.24 9.62
CA ARG A 46 -7.11 -10.93 9.20
C ARG A 46 -7.54 -10.58 7.79
N SER A 47 -7.43 -9.30 7.40
CA SER A 47 -7.73 -8.87 6.04
C SER A 47 -6.79 -9.51 5.03
N ASN A 48 -5.48 -9.59 5.33
CA ASN A 48 -4.51 -10.26 4.47
C ASN A 48 -4.80 -11.75 4.31
N LEU A 49 -5.34 -12.43 5.31
CA LEU A 49 -5.65 -13.86 5.26
C LEU A 49 -6.99 -14.15 4.56
N CYS A 50 -8.00 -13.33 4.81
CA CYS A 50 -9.39 -13.65 4.49
C CYS A 50 -9.92 -13.00 3.20
N LEU A 51 -9.39 -11.84 2.77
CA LEU A 51 -9.85 -11.19 1.55
C LEU A 51 -9.38 -11.98 0.31
N ARG A 52 -10.33 -12.40 -0.51
CA ARG A 52 -10.10 -13.25 -1.70
C ARG A 52 -10.02 -12.46 -2.99
N CYS A 53 -10.81 -11.37 -3.07
CA CYS A 53 -10.84 -10.49 -4.24
C CYS A 53 -9.78 -9.40 -4.20
N ALA A 54 -9.02 -9.28 -3.10
CA ALA A 54 -7.91 -8.35 -3.00
C ALA A 54 -6.65 -8.92 -3.65
N ASP A 55 -5.98 -8.12 -4.48
CA ASP A 55 -4.65 -8.42 -5.02
C ASP A 55 -3.54 -8.06 -4.05
N ARG A 56 -3.69 -6.93 -3.36
CA ARG A 56 -2.76 -6.40 -2.35
C ARG A 56 -3.50 -5.58 -1.31
N ILE A 57 -2.95 -5.53 -0.12
CA ILE A 57 -3.43 -4.68 0.97
C ILE A 57 -2.30 -3.77 1.42
N PHE A 58 -2.62 -2.49 1.54
CA PHE A 58 -1.71 -1.44 1.97
C PHE A 58 -2.20 -0.80 3.25
N LEU A 59 -1.24 -0.47 4.12
CA LEU A 59 -1.47 0.43 5.24
C LEU A 59 -1.34 1.87 4.74
N GLN A 60 -2.34 2.69 5.00
CA GLN A 60 -2.27 4.13 4.77
C GLN A 60 -1.45 4.77 5.87
N LEU A 61 -0.24 5.24 5.55
CA LEU A 61 0.65 5.89 6.50
C LEU A 61 0.31 7.36 6.70
N ALA A 62 -0.02 8.05 5.61
CA ALA A 62 -0.40 9.47 5.64
C ALA A 62 -1.27 9.85 4.43
N SER A 63 -2.04 10.91 4.61
CA SER A 63 -2.69 11.67 3.53
C SER A 63 -2.48 13.15 3.83
N PHE A 64 -1.97 13.91 2.86
CA PHE A 64 -1.69 15.33 2.99
C PHE A 64 -1.70 16.01 1.62
N SER A 65 -1.89 17.34 1.60
CA SER A 65 -1.84 18.11 0.36
C SER A 65 -0.41 18.55 0.05
N ALA A 66 0.02 18.42 -1.21
CA ALA A 66 1.32 18.91 -1.67
C ALA A 66 1.21 19.41 -3.12
N THR A 67 1.49 20.70 -3.30
CA THR A 67 1.49 21.38 -4.61
C THR A 67 2.89 21.56 -5.21
N ASP A 68 3.91 21.28 -4.43
CA ASP A 68 5.32 21.38 -4.79
C ASP A 68 6.16 20.29 -4.11
N PHE A 69 7.44 20.19 -4.49
CA PHE A 69 8.34 19.17 -3.98
C PHE A 69 8.75 19.39 -2.52
N ASP A 70 8.76 20.63 -2.04
CA ASP A 70 9.10 20.94 -0.64
C ASP A 70 7.97 20.45 0.28
N ALA A 71 6.72 20.76 -0.05
CA ALA A 71 5.57 20.27 0.68
C ALA A 71 5.48 18.73 0.66
N LEU A 72 5.81 18.11 -0.48
CA LEU A 72 5.90 16.64 -0.59
C LEU A 72 6.99 16.08 0.33
N PHE A 73 8.17 16.69 0.34
CA PHE A 73 9.29 16.27 1.18
C PHE A 73 8.94 16.36 2.66
N ASP A 74 8.41 17.51 3.09
CA ASP A 74 8.05 17.77 4.48
C ASP A 74 6.94 16.82 4.95
N GLY A 75 5.92 16.59 4.13
CA GLY A 75 4.83 15.65 4.42
C GLY A 75 5.33 14.22 4.59
N ILE A 76 6.27 13.76 3.77
CA ILE A 76 6.88 12.43 3.89
C ILE A 76 7.81 12.33 5.11
N VAL A 77 8.60 13.37 5.40
CA VAL A 77 9.46 13.43 6.59
C VAL A 77 8.63 13.45 7.89
N ALA A 78 7.42 14.00 7.87
CA ALA A 78 6.54 14.04 9.04
C ALA A 78 6.05 12.63 9.47
N ILE A 79 6.06 11.63 8.58
CA ILE A 79 5.66 10.26 8.89
C ILE A 79 6.65 9.62 9.86
N ASN A 80 6.15 8.86 10.83
CA ASN A 80 6.96 8.14 11.81
C ASN A 80 7.42 6.78 11.25
N TRP A 81 8.31 6.80 10.28
CA TRP A 81 8.82 5.62 9.59
C TRP A 81 9.46 4.59 10.53
N GLN A 82 10.08 5.04 11.63
CA GLN A 82 10.73 4.19 12.63
C GLN A 82 9.77 3.24 13.33
N ASP A 83 8.45 3.52 13.32
CA ASP A 83 7.45 2.66 13.94
C ASP A 83 7.14 1.44 13.06
N TYR A 84 7.51 1.51 11.77
CA TYR A 84 7.24 0.47 10.78
C TYR A 84 8.49 -0.25 10.30
N PHE A 85 9.68 0.34 10.45
CA PHE A 85 10.91 -0.15 9.83
C PHE A 85 12.00 -0.45 10.84
N LYS A 86 12.77 -1.50 10.56
CA LYS A 86 14.03 -1.82 11.25
C LYS A 86 15.17 -1.02 10.64
N LYS A 87 16.32 -0.96 11.36
CA LYS A 87 17.49 -0.15 10.95
C LYS A 87 18.16 -0.61 9.65
N ASP A 88 17.95 -1.84 9.25
CA ASP A 88 18.51 -2.50 8.08
C ASP A 88 17.52 -2.55 6.89
N VAL A 89 16.34 -1.93 7.02
CA VAL A 89 15.31 -1.96 5.99
C VAL A 89 15.81 -1.42 4.65
N ARG A 90 15.39 -2.07 3.58
CA ARG A 90 15.52 -1.58 2.22
C ARG A 90 14.17 -1.04 1.75
N VAL A 91 14.05 0.28 1.61
CA VAL A 91 12.81 0.91 1.15
C VAL A 91 12.80 0.97 -0.37
N VAL A 92 11.74 0.43 -0.96
CA VAL A 92 11.51 0.45 -2.41
C VAL A 92 10.19 1.16 -2.69
N ILE A 93 10.23 2.22 -3.50
CA ILE A 93 9.03 2.87 -4.00
C ILE A 93 8.70 2.23 -5.35
N ASP A 94 7.77 1.26 -5.35
CA ASP A 94 7.47 0.42 -6.51
C ASP A 94 6.56 1.11 -7.53
N LYS A 95 5.74 2.05 -7.06
CA LYS A 95 4.78 2.76 -7.91
C LYS A 95 4.48 4.15 -7.39
N VAL A 96 4.56 5.09 -8.30
CA VAL A 96 4.04 6.45 -8.13
C VAL A 96 2.96 6.66 -9.19
N ARG A 97 1.87 7.33 -8.84
CA ARG A 97 0.84 7.79 -9.77
C ARG A 97 0.43 9.19 -9.39
N SER A 98 0.49 10.08 -10.36
CA SER A 98 0.03 11.45 -10.20
C SER A 98 -1.05 11.75 -11.23
N TYR A 99 -2.19 12.25 -10.77
CA TYR A 99 -3.32 12.64 -11.59
C TYR A 99 -3.82 14.02 -11.16
N LYS A 100 -4.06 14.90 -12.13
CA LYS A 100 -4.53 16.27 -11.88
C LYS A 100 -3.75 17.01 -10.80
N SER A 101 -2.42 16.89 -10.79
CA SER A 101 -1.53 17.52 -9.83
C SER A 101 -0.47 18.36 -10.51
N LYS A 102 0.00 19.37 -9.80
CA LYS A 102 1.18 20.15 -10.20
C LYS A 102 2.46 19.29 -10.19
N LEU A 103 2.51 18.29 -9.33
CA LEU A 103 3.55 17.28 -9.29
C LEU A 103 3.24 16.18 -10.31
N ASN A 104 3.75 16.31 -11.53
CA ASN A 104 3.43 15.43 -12.65
C ASN A 104 4.57 14.42 -13.01
N SER A 105 5.79 14.65 -12.55
CA SER A 105 6.92 13.74 -12.81
C SER A 105 6.97 12.60 -11.79
N GLU A 106 6.47 11.43 -12.14
CA GLU A 106 6.48 10.24 -11.27
C GLU A 106 7.90 9.87 -10.80
N HIS A 107 8.91 10.01 -11.68
CA HIS A 107 10.31 9.73 -11.35
C HIS A 107 10.87 10.73 -10.32
N SER A 108 10.58 12.02 -10.47
CA SER A 108 11.02 13.05 -9.53
C SER A 108 10.35 12.88 -8.17
N ILE A 109 9.05 12.53 -8.15
CA ILE A 109 8.30 12.22 -6.92
C ILE A 109 8.93 11.01 -6.22
N GLN A 110 9.23 9.95 -6.97
CA GLN A 110 9.88 8.73 -6.44
C GLN A 110 11.23 9.06 -5.80
N SER A 111 12.09 9.79 -6.51
CA SER A 111 13.42 10.17 -6.01
C SER A 111 13.34 11.07 -4.78
N MET A 112 12.42 12.05 -4.77
CA MET A 112 12.20 12.94 -3.64
C MET A 112 11.68 12.20 -2.41
N ALA A 113 10.72 11.32 -2.62
CA ALA A 113 10.16 10.50 -1.53
C ALA A 113 11.20 9.55 -0.93
N HIS A 114 12.00 8.90 -1.75
CA HIS A 114 13.11 8.07 -1.29
C HIS A 114 14.08 8.89 -0.43
N LYS A 115 14.52 10.05 -0.93
CA LYS A 115 15.39 10.96 -0.19
C LYS A 115 14.78 11.39 1.15
N ALA A 116 13.47 11.72 1.17
CA ALA A 116 12.77 12.15 2.39
C ALA A 116 12.75 11.05 3.46
N ILE A 117 12.42 9.80 3.06
CA ILE A 117 12.39 8.63 3.96
C ILE A 117 13.78 8.39 4.56
N TYR A 118 14.81 8.32 3.71
CA TYR A 118 16.18 8.07 4.15
C TYR A 118 16.75 9.20 5.01
N THR A 119 16.42 10.45 4.70
CA THR A 119 16.80 11.61 5.54
C THR A 119 16.19 11.48 6.94
N LYS A 120 14.89 11.14 7.04
CA LYS A 120 14.20 10.95 8.32
C LYS A 120 14.80 9.81 9.13
N LEU A 121 14.96 8.63 8.51
CA LEU A 121 15.49 7.44 9.17
C LEU A 121 16.96 7.63 9.60
N GLY A 122 17.79 8.21 8.72
CA GLY A 122 19.19 8.51 9.02
C GLY A 122 19.33 9.46 10.21
N LYS A 123 18.48 10.49 10.28
CA LYS A 123 18.46 11.44 11.41
C LYS A 123 18.06 10.75 12.73
N ILE A 124 17.02 9.88 12.70
CA ILE A 124 16.53 9.20 13.91
C ILE A 124 17.53 8.15 14.40
N TRP A 125 18.08 7.36 13.49
CA TRP A 125 19.01 6.29 13.83
C TRP A 125 20.46 6.73 13.94
N ARG A 126 20.73 8.05 13.68
CA ARG A 126 22.07 8.65 13.67
C ARG A 126 23.04 7.93 12.73
N MET A 127 22.55 7.57 11.54
CA MET A 127 23.29 6.89 10.50
C MET A 127 23.37 7.73 9.25
N GLN A 128 24.56 7.86 8.66
CA GLN A 128 24.74 8.58 7.39
C GLN A 128 24.25 7.77 6.20
N VAL A 129 24.41 6.44 6.27
CA VAL A 129 23.99 5.48 5.24
C VAL A 129 23.28 4.33 5.94
N LEU A 130 22.10 3.98 5.44
CA LEU A 130 21.37 2.80 5.91
C LEU A 130 21.96 1.55 5.23
N PRO A 131 22.14 0.44 5.96
CA PRO A 131 22.79 -0.76 5.42
C PRO A 131 21.99 -1.48 4.34
N GLU A 132 20.67 -1.29 4.27
CA GLU A 132 19.78 -1.89 3.26
C GLU A 132 19.90 -3.42 3.08
N THR A 133 20.34 -4.11 4.12
CA THR A 133 20.59 -5.57 4.11
C THR A 133 19.40 -6.40 4.59
N GLY A 134 18.40 -5.74 5.15
CA GLY A 134 17.23 -6.37 5.75
C GLY A 134 16.06 -6.56 4.78
N GLU A 135 14.88 -6.64 5.35
CA GLU A 135 13.64 -6.85 4.61
C GLU A 135 13.32 -5.69 3.67
N VAL A 136 12.73 -6.01 2.53
CA VAL A 136 12.27 -5.00 1.56
C VAL A 136 10.89 -4.48 1.99
N ALA A 137 10.83 -3.18 2.27
CA ALA A 137 9.57 -2.48 2.51
C ALA A 137 9.14 -1.76 1.23
N THR A 138 7.98 -2.13 0.71
CA THR A 138 7.44 -1.55 -0.53
C THR A 138 6.47 -0.43 -0.20
N VAL A 139 6.77 0.77 -0.70
CA VAL A 139 5.95 1.97 -0.53
C VAL A 139 5.34 2.38 -1.86
N ARG A 140 4.09 2.82 -1.85
CA ARG A 140 3.40 3.43 -3.00
C ARG A 140 2.94 4.83 -2.70
N ILE A 141 2.96 5.67 -3.71
CA ILE A 141 2.52 7.05 -3.61
C ILE A 141 1.48 7.31 -4.70
N TYR A 142 0.32 7.77 -4.28
CA TYR A 142 -0.72 8.26 -5.17
C TYR A 142 -0.93 9.73 -4.91
N ILE A 143 -1.02 10.52 -5.97
CA ILE A 143 -1.36 11.94 -5.90
C ILE A 143 -2.60 12.13 -6.80
N ASP A 144 -3.65 12.69 -6.24
CA ASP A 144 -4.88 12.97 -6.94
C ASP A 144 -5.39 14.35 -6.51
N ASN A 145 -5.50 15.30 -7.46
CA ASN A 145 -5.87 16.70 -7.17
C ASN A 145 -4.99 17.33 -6.06
N ASP A 146 -3.67 17.15 -6.15
CA ASP A 146 -2.65 17.61 -5.18
C ASP A 146 -2.76 16.97 -3.78
N GLU A 147 -3.65 16.00 -3.57
CA GLU A 147 -3.69 15.17 -2.36
C GLU A 147 -2.80 13.96 -2.49
N VAL A 148 -1.80 13.87 -1.62
CA VAL A 148 -0.81 12.79 -1.55
C VAL A 148 -1.29 11.72 -0.60
N LEU A 149 -1.28 10.48 -1.06
CA LEU A 149 -1.57 9.28 -0.27
C LEU A 149 -0.33 8.40 -0.24
N VAL A 150 0.21 8.16 0.94
CA VAL A 150 1.39 7.31 1.16
C VAL A 150 0.97 5.98 1.73
N LEU A 151 1.32 4.90 1.05
CA LEU A 151 0.87 3.53 1.33
C LEU A 151 2.07 2.60 1.54
N LEU A 152 2.00 1.77 2.58
CA LEU A 152 2.95 0.69 2.86
C LEU A 152 2.33 -0.67 2.50
N ASP A 153 2.99 -1.47 1.69
CA ASP A 153 2.53 -2.82 1.30
C ASP A 153 2.62 -3.78 2.50
N LEU A 154 1.48 -4.36 2.87
CA LEU A 154 1.39 -5.37 3.91
C LEU A 154 1.35 -6.81 3.35
N SER A 155 1.23 -6.97 2.03
CA SER A 155 1.00 -8.28 1.41
C SER A 155 2.29 -9.00 1.04
N GLY A 156 3.38 -8.28 0.81
CA GLY A 156 4.62 -8.81 0.28
C GLY A 156 4.42 -9.40 -1.12
N LYS A 157 4.17 -10.71 -1.23
CA LYS A 157 3.74 -11.31 -2.50
C LYS A 157 2.25 -11.00 -2.75
N PRO A 158 1.84 -10.73 -4.02
CA PRO A 158 0.44 -10.54 -4.35
C PRO A 158 -0.45 -11.68 -3.84
N LEU A 159 -1.60 -11.34 -3.26
CA LEU A 159 -2.48 -12.32 -2.61
C LEU A 159 -3.01 -13.38 -3.59
N ASN A 160 -3.19 -13.00 -4.85
CA ASN A 160 -3.59 -13.91 -5.94
C ASN A 160 -2.50 -14.94 -6.33
N ARG A 161 -1.26 -14.80 -5.82
CA ARG A 161 -0.13 -15.72 -6.08
C ARG A 161 0.19 -16.63 -4.88
N ARG A 162 -0.70 -16.74 -3.91
CA ARG A 162 -0.49 -17.57 -2.70
C ARG A 162 -0.69 -19.07 -2.91
N GLY A 163 -0.43 -19.60 -4.11
CA GLY A 163 -0.50 -21.03 -4.40
C GLY A 163 -1.88 -21.57 -4.75
N TYR A 164 -2.88 -20.72 -4.89
CA TYR A 164 -4.22 -21.12 -5.38
C TYR A 164 -4.25 -21.40 -6.89
N ARG A 165 -3.22 -21.02 -7.61
CA ARG A 165 -3.05 -21.26 -9.05
C ARG A 165 -1.81 -22.10 -9.26
N THR A 166 -2.00 -23.34 -9.66
CA THR A 166 -0.94 -24.22 -10.14
C THR A 166 -0.62 -24.00 -11.62
N ASP A 167 -1.58 -23.50 -12.40
CA ASP A 167 -1.42 -23.25 -13.83
C ASP A 167 -1.77 -21.81 -14.23
N GLY A 168 -0.83 -21.13 -14.90
CA GLY A 168 -0.94 -19.79 -15.41
C GLY A 168 -1.73 -19.64 -16.71
N GLY A 169 -2.91 -20.26 -16.81
CA GLY A 169 -3.80 -20.09 -17.96
C GLY A 169 -4.38 -18.66 -18.02
N VAL A 170 -4.40 -18.08 -19.22
CA VAL A 170 -4.78 -16.69 -19.52
C VAL A 170 -6.25 -16.38 -19.20
N VAL A 171 -7.06 -17.36 -18.89
CA VAL A 171 -8.50 -17.18 -18.64
C VAL A 171 -8.80 -17.71 -17.25
N LEU A 172 -9.40 -16.89 -16.41
CA LEU A 172 -10.00 -17.18 -15.09
C LEU A 172 -9.34 -16.44 -13.91
N ALA A 173 -9.39 -15.12 -14.00
CA ALA A 173 -9.17 -14.26 -12.83
C ALA A 173 -10.30 -14.36 -11.78
N LEU A 174 -11.33 -15.19 -11.97
CA LEU A 174 -12.58 -15.13 -11.21
C LEU A 174 -13.14 -16.46 -10.70
N GLN A 175 -12.42 -17.60 -10.75
CA GLN A 175 -12.97 -18.82 -10.14
C GLN A 175 -12.24 -19.19 -8.85
N PRO A 176 -12.88 -19.09 -7.68
CA PRO A 176 -12.44 -19.79 -6.49
C PRO A 176 -12.70 -21.29 -6.70
N HIS A 177 -11.67 -22.09 -6.75
CA HIS A 177 -11.82 -23.55 -6.78
C HIS A 177 -12.20 -24.03 -5.36
N TRP A 178 -13.48 -24.24 -5.16
CA TRP A 178 -13.98 -25.03 -4.04
C TRP A 178 -13.76 -26.51 -4.35
N GLN A 179 -12.72 -27.10 -3.79
CA GLN A 179 -12.74 -28.55 -3.58
C GLN A 179 -13.33 -28.80 -2.20
N GLY A 180 -14.60 -29.18 -2.19
CA GLY A 180 -15.20 -29.78 -1.01
C GLY A 180 -14.54 -31.14 -0.77
N SER A 181 -13.90 -31.27 0.40
CA SER A 181 -13.54 -32.60 0.92
C SER A 181 -14.80 -33.23 1.48
N THR A 182 -15.20 -34.33 0.89
CA THR A 182 -16.07 -35.36 1.51
C THR A 182 -15.33 -35.99 2.67
#